data_4b1ef762b91c7b5ee128ce06a956f168
#
_entry.id   4b1ef762b91c7b5ee128ce06a956f168
#
_cell.length_a   1.000
_cell.length_b   1.000
_cell.length_c   1.000
_cell.angle_alpha   90.00
_cell.angle_beta   90.00
_cell.angle_gamma   90.00
#
_symmetry.space_group_name_H-M   'P 1'
#
loop_
_entity.id
_entity.type
_entity.pdbx_description
1 polymer ?
#
loop_
_entity_poly.entity_id
_entity_poly.type
_entity_poly.pdbx_seq_one_letter_code
_entity_poly.pdbx_strand_id
1 'polypeptide(L)'
;MKREIIRLNEVDSTNDYLRRHGSVADEDMTVVVADHQTSGRGQGTNTWESEDGKNLLLSILVRPWHTPTAFQFLLSMAGALALKDTLDAYTEGITLKWPNDVYWNDRKISGTLIETSLSGGHLKGCIFGIGLNINQLQFVSDAPNPVSLAGILGHEVDREEVLQQLLDNFERRYELLERGGAADISANYYMSLYRREGFHPYEDADGRFEACIVEVGDNGTIVLRDSEGRFREYTFKEVRFIT
;
A
#
# COMPACT_ATOMS: atom_id res chain seq x y z
N MET A 1 9.35 -15.75 9.55
CA MET A 1 8.15 -15.53 10.43
C MET A 1 7.20 -16.70 10.33
N LYS A 2 6.51 -17.09 11.42
CA LYS A 2 5.44 -18.08 11.40
C LYS A 2 4.17 -17.42 10.87
N ARG A 3 3.50 -18.02 9.87
CA ARG A 3 2.34 -17.45 9.16
C ARG A 3 1.10 -18.29 9.41
N GLU A 4 0.00 -17.65 9.76
CA GLU A 4 -1.34 -18.21 9.70
C GLU A 4 -2.10 -17.59 8.52
N ILE A 5 -2.67 -18.39 7.62
CA ILE A 5 -3.46 -17.90 6.48
C ILE A 5 -4.90 -18.38 6.61
N ILE A 6 -5.82 -17.44 6.80
CA ILE A 6 -7.26 -17.67 6.90
C ILE A 6 -7.89 -17.30 5.55
N ARG A 7 -8.64 -18.24 4.94
CA ARG A 7 -9.30 -18.04 3.65
C ARG A 7 -10.81 -17.96 3.84
N LEU A 8 -11.41 -16.94 3.25
CA LEU A 8 -12.83 -16.66 3.32
C LEU A 8 -13.41 -16.53 1.91
N ASN A 9 -14.55 -17.12 1.65
CA ASN A 9 -15.26 -16.88 0.39
C ASN A 9 -15.80 -15.45 0.34
N GLU A 10 -16.45 -15.00 1.43
CA GLU A 10 -17.04 -13.67 1.54
C GLU A 10 -16.82 -13.10 2.95
N VAL A 11 -16.61 -11.79 3.04
CA VAL A 11 -16.50 -11.05 4.29
C VAL A 11 -16.93 -9.59 4.05
N ASP A 12 -17.29 -8.86 5.10
CA ASP A 12 -17.53 -7.42 5.00
C ASP A 12 -16.24 -6.66 4.61
N SER A 13 -15.16 -6.86 5.37
CA SER A 13 -13.82 -6.33 5.12
C SER A 13 -12.78 -7.22 5.80
N THR A 14 -11.70 -7.56 5.10
CA THR A 14 -10.60 -8.34 5.66
C THR A 14 -9.90 -7.61 6.82
N ASN A 15 -9.80 -6.26 6.79
CA ASN A 15 -9.32 -5.45 7.91
C ASN A 15 -10.24 -5.55 9.13
N ASP A 16 -11.55 -5.44 8.92
CA ASP A 16 -12.54 -5.52 10.00
C ASP A 16 -12.59 -6.92 10.61
N TYR A 17 -12.39 -7.95 9.79
CA TYR A 17 -12.27 -9.32 10.27
C TYR A 17 -11.06 -9.46 11.23
N LEU A 18 -9.87 -9.01 10.81
CA LEU A 18 -8.67 -9.04 11.68
C LEU A 18 -8.82 -8.19 12.92
N ARG A 19 -9.50 -7.04 12.85
CA ARG A 19 -9.76 -6.20 14.01
C ARG A 19 -10.65 -6.90 15.05
N ARG A 20 -11.63 -7.69 14.60
CA ARG A 20 -12.55 -8.44 15.47
C ARG A 20 -11.97 -9.74 16.01
N HIS A 21 -11.21 -10.45 15.18
CA HIS A 21 -10.80 -11.83 15.42
C HIS A 21 -9.28 -12.06 15.45
N GLY A 22 -8.52 -11.09 14.99
CA GLY A 22 -7.06 -11.20 14.91
C GLY A 22 -6.44 -11.31 16.30
N SER A 23 -5.89 -12.48 16.59
CA SER A 23 -5.03 -12.70 17.74
C SER A 23 -3.64 -13.04 17.23
N VAL A 24 -2.64 -12.24 17.59
CA VAL A 24 -1.24 -12.52 17.29
C VAL A 24 -0.57 -13.13 18.52
N ALA A 25 -1.29 -13.97 19.28
CA ALA A 25 -0.77 -14.51 20.54
C ALA A 25 0.37 -15.51 20.29
N ASP A 26 0.28 -16.28 19.21
CA ASP A 26 1.20 -17.40 18.93
C ASP A 26 1.84 -17.35 17.54
N GLU A 27 1.41 -16.44 16.66
CA GLU A 27 1.90 -16.31 15.27
C GLU A 27 2.55 -14.94 15.05
N ASP A 28 3.64 -14.89 14.27
CA ASP A 28 4.31 -13.63 13.95
C ASP A 28 3.51 -12.81 12.93
N MET A 29 2.74 -13.49 12.07
CA MET A 29 1.96 -12.88 11.00
C MET A 29 0.64 -13.65 10.79
N THR A 30 -0.49 -12.96 10.90
CA THR A 30 -1.81 -13.49 10.55
C THR A 30 -2.31 -12.83 9.27
N VAL A 31 -2.69 -13.63 8.29
CA VAL A 31 -3.17 -13.20 6.98
C VAL A 31 -4.62 -13.63 6.79
N VAL A 32 -5.49 -12.72 6.39
CA VAL A 32 -6.85 -13.03 5.95
C VAL A 32 -6.95 -12.71 4.47
N VAL A 33 -7.41 -13.68 3.68
CA VAL A 33 -7.66 -13.52 2.24
C VAL A 33 -9.13 -13.80 1.97
N ALA A 34 -9.79 -12.95 1.19
CA ALA A 34 -11.18 -13.15 0.79
C ALA A 34 -11.33 -13.14 -0.73
N ASP A 35 -12.25 -13.96 -1.25
CA ASP A 35 -12.62 -13.89 -2.67
C ASP A 35 -13.52 -12.68 -2.94
N HIS A 36 -14.41 -12.34 -1.99
CA HIS A 36 -15.31 -11.19 -2.09
C HIS A 36 -15.36 -10.37 -0.80
N GLN A 37 -15.42 -9.03 -0.93
CA GLN A 37 -15.71 -8.10 0.16
C GLN A 37 -17.03 -7.34 -0.11
N THR A 38 -18.03 -7.47 0.78
CA THR A 38 -19.30 -6.76 0.65
C THR A 38 -19.21 -5.27 1.03
N SER A 39 -18.16 -4.88 1.75
CA SER A 39 -17.90 -3.50 2.21
C SER A 39 -16.41 -3.18 2.14
N GLY A 40 -15.80 -3.41 0.95
CA GLY A 40 -14.38 -3.12 0.72
C GLY A 40 -14.05 -1.65 1.04
N ARG A 41 -13.02 -1.41 1.84
CA ARG A 41 -12.64 -0.09 2.35
C ARG A 41 -11.36 0.40 1.69
N GLY A 42 -11.35 1.69 1.36
CA GLY A 42 -10.16 2.45 1.00
C GLY A 42 -9.83 3.50 2.07
N GLN A 43 -8.94 4.42 1.77
CA GLN A 43 -8.55 5.49 2.69
C GLN A 43 -9.70 6.51 2.88
N GLY A 44 -10.02 6.82 4.13
CA GLY A 44 -11.08 7.76 4.52
C GLY A 44 -12.48 7.20 4.22
N THR A 45 -13.22 7.84 3.31
CA THR A 45 -14.57 7.44 2.89
C THR A 45 -14.59 6.63 1.59
N ASN A 46 -13.43 6.38 1.00
CA ASN A 46 -13.34 5.65 -0.26
C ASN A 46 -13.67 4.17 -0.06
N THR A 47 -14.27 3.56 -1.08
CA THR A 47 -14.49 2.12 -1.17
C THR A 47 -13.48 1.47 -2.10
N TRP A 48 -13.25 0.17 -1.92
CA TRP A 48 -12.46 -0.64 -2.84
C TRP A 48 -13.40 -1.53 -3.65
N GLU A 49 -13.39 -1.34 -4.97
CA GLU A 49 -14.12 -2.18 -5.92
C GLU A 49 -13.33 -3.44 -6.23
N SER A 50 -14.02 -4.59 -6.26
CA SER A 50 -13.45 -5.84 -6.73
C SER A 50 -14.54 -6.77 -7.25
N GLU A 51 -14.32 -7.34 -8.44
CA GLU A 51 -15.10 -8.45 -8.96
C GLU A 51 -14.75 -9.72 -8.18
N ASP A 52 -15.79 -10.54 -7.89
CA ASP A 52 -15.66 -11.76 -7.10
C ASP A 52 -14.64 -12.73 -7.71
N GLY A 53 -13.71 -13.18 -6.90
CA GLY A 53 -12.68 -14.14 -7.28
C GLY A 53 -11.65 -13.66 -8.30
N LYS A 54 -11.62 -12.38 -8.68
CA LYS A 54 -10.69 -11.87 -9.72
C LYS A 54 -9.43 -11.22 -9.17
N ASN A 55 -9.48 -10.68 -7.98
CA ASN A 55 -8.38 -9.90 -7.40
C ASN A 55 -7.87 -10.53 -6.11
N LEU A 56 -6.78 -9.99 -5.56
CA LEU A 56 -6.35 -10.29 -4.21
C LEU A 56 -6.89 -9.22 -3.24
N LEU A 57 -7.74 -9.67 -2.33
CA LEU A 57 -8.30 -8.90 -1.23
C LEU A 57 -7.78 -9.53 0.05
N LEU A 58 -6.79 -8.92 0.67
CA LEU A 58 -6.18 -9.49 1.86
C LEU A 58 -5.85 -8.45 2.92
N SER A 59 -5.73 -8.91 4.14
CA SER A 59 -5.16 -8.13 5.24
C SER A 59 -4.11 -8.93 5.97
N ILE A 60 -3.01 -8.26 6.32
CA ILE A 60 -1.88 -8.83 7.05
C ILE A 60 -1.80 -8.12 8.40
N LEU A 61 -1.86 -8.87 9.49
CA LEU A 61 -1.65 -8.38 10.85
C LEU A 61 -0.27 -8.78 11.33
N VAL A 62 0.52 -7.78 11.77
CA VAL A 62 1.83 -7.95 12.41
C VAL A 62 1.95 -7.12 13.67
N ARG A 63 2.97 -7.40 14.49
CA ARG A 63 3.34 -6.62 15.68
C ARG A 63 4.69 -5.95 15.49
N PRO A 64 4.73 -4.65 15.16
CA PRO A 64 5.99 -3.93 14.96
C PRO A 64 6.61 -3.54 16.33
N TRP A 65 7.44 -4.42 16.88
CA TRP A 65 8.03 -4.23 18.20
C TRP A 65 9.11 -3.16 18.24
N HIS A 66 9.83 -2.95 17.14
CA HIS A 66 11.00 -2.08 17.06
C HIS A 66 10.73 -0.77 16.32
N THR A 67 9.58 -0.64 15.66
CA THR A 67 9.20 0.59 14.96
C THR A 67 8.58 1.60 15.93
N PRO A 68 9.21 2.77 16.19
CA PRO A 68 8.63 3.81 17.02
C PRO A 68 7.33 4.35 16.41
N THR A 69 6.36 4.72 17.27
CA THR A 69 5.06 5.27 16.83
C THR A 69 5.22 6.50 15.93
N ALA A 70 6.23 7.35 16.19
CA ALA A 70 6.52 8.53 15.38
C ALA A 70 6.95 8.20 13.94
N PHE A 71 7.42 6.99 13.69
CA PHE A 71 7.92 6.53 12.39
C PHE A 71 7.05 5.41 11.80
N GLN A 72 5.77 5.39 12.18
CA GLN A 72 4.84 4.35 11.70
C GLN A 72 4.67 4.31 10.17
N PHE A 73 5.01 5.40 9.45
CA PHE A 73 4.96 5.41 7.99
C PHE A 73 6.01 4.51 7.34
N LEU A 74 7.09 4.17 8.04
CA LEU A 74 8.05 3.16 7.58
C LEU A 74 7.39 1.79 7.33
N LEU A 75 6.34 1.45 8.10
CA LEU A 75 5.54 0.26 7.85
C LEU A 75 4.80 0.35 6.50
N SER A 76 4.24 1.53 6.19
CA SER A 76 3.61 1.78 4.88
C SER A 76 4.61 1.64 3.74
N MET A 77 5.82 2.21 3.91
CA MET A 77 6.90 2.09 2.94
C MET A 77 7.31 0.63 2.71
N ALA A 78 7.47 -0.16 3.79
CA ALA A 78 7.83 -1.58 3.71
C ALA A 78 6.76 -2.40 2.97
N GLY A 79 5.47 -2.19 3.29
CA GLY A 79 4.35 -2.84 2.61
C GLY A 79 4.24 -2.47 1.13
N ALA A 80 4.44 -1.19 0.80
CA ALA A 80 4.44 -0.72 -0.59
C ALA A 80 5.60 -1.29 -1.40
N LEU A 81 6.80 -1.37 -0.80
CA LEU A 81 7.96 -2.00 -1.43
C LEU A 81 7.74 -3.50 -1.66
N ALA A 82 7.08 -4.20 -0.73
CA ALA A 82 6.75 -5.61 -0.93
C ALA A 82 5.81 -5.83 -2.13
N LEU A 83 4.81 -4.95 -2.29
CA LEU A 83 3.93 -4.95 -3.47
C LEU A 83 4.72 -4.68 -4.76
N LYS A 84 5.59 -3.67 -4.74
CA LYS A 84 6.45 -3.37 -5.88
C LYS A 84 7.36 -4.54 -6.24
N ASP A 85 8.09 -5.11 -5.28
CA ASP A 85 8.97 -6.26 -5.52
C ASP A 85 8.21 -7.45 -6.13
N THR A 86 6.95 -7.65 -5.74
CA THR A 86 6.08 -8.69 -6.28
C THR A 86 5.70 -8.40 -7.72
N LEU A 87 5.25 -7.18 -7.99
CA LEU A 87 4.77 -6.78 -9.32
C LEU A 87 5.90 -6.64 -10.35
N ASP A 88 7.10 -6.24 -9.92
CA ASP A 88 8.30 -6.16 -10.77
C ASP A 88 8.71 -7.53 -11.34
N ALA A 89 8.26 -8.65 -10.76
CA ALA A 89 8.46 -10.00 -11.32
C ALA A 89 7.57 -10.28 -12.54
N TYR A 90 6.51 -9.49 -12.74
CA TYR A 90 5.54 -9.67 -13.83
C TYR A 90 5.65 -8.61 -14.93
N THR A 91 6.02 -7.39 -14.58
CA THR A 91 6.05 -6.26 -15.53
C THR A 91 6.99 -5.15 -15.07
N GLU A 92 7.50 -4.37 -16.01
CA GLU A 92 8.22 -3.13 -15.75
C GLU A 92 7.25 -1.95 -15.53
N GLY A 93 7.75 -0.81 -15.03
CA GLY A 93 6.97 0.42 -14.89
C GLY A 93 6.15 0.53 -13.60
N ILE A 94 6.42 -0.33 -12.60
CA ILE A 94 5.79 -0.25 -11.28
C ILE A 94 6.43 0.85 -10.44
N THR A 95 5.60 1.76 -9.93
CA THR A 95 6.00 2.88 -9.08
C THR A 95 5.08 3.03 -7.87
N LEU A 96 5.56 3.69 -6.82
CA LEU A 96 4.83 3.91 -5.58
C LEU A 96 4.30 5.34 -5.55
N LYS A 97 2.98 5.48 -5.59
CA LYS A 97 2.34 6.79 -5.46
C LYS A 97 1.97 7.06 -4.01
N TRP A 98 2.65 8.03 -3.43
CA TRP A 98 2.34 8.50 -2.08
C TRP A 98 0.85 8.90 -1.95
N PRO A 99 0.18 8.56 -0.83
CA PRO A 99 0.76 7.91 0.34
C PRO A 99 0.70 6.36 0.34
N ASN A 100 -0.16 5.73 -0.46
CA ASN A 100 -0.55 4.33 -0.22
C ASN A 100 -0.95 3.53 -1.48
N ASP A 101 -0.67 4.05 -2.66
CA ASP A 101 -1.04 3.42 -3.92
C ASP A 101 0.18 2.86 -4.66
N VAL A 102 -0.04 1.81 -5.44
CA VAL A 102 0.92 1.29 -6.41
C VAL A 102 0.38 1.53 -7.81
N TYR A 103 1.24 2.06 -8.66
CA TYR A 103 0.91 2.42 -10.04
C TYR A 103 1.73 1.59 -11.02
N TRP A 104 1.12 1.24 -12.13
CA TRP A 104 1.78 0.84 -13.36
C TRP A 104 1.67 2.00 -14.35
N ASN A 105 2.82 2.62 -14.68
CA ASN A 105 2.82 3.91 -15.38
C ASN A 105 1.89 4.93 -14.68
N ASP A 106 0.85 5.43 -15.35
CA ASP A 106 -0.12 6.38 -14.80
C ASP A 106 -1.42 5.70 -14.30
N ARG A 107 -1.43 4.37 -14.12
CA ARG A 107 -2.63 3.60 -13.77
C ARG A 107 -2.48 2.90 -12.43
N LYS A 108 -3.53 2.96 -11.61
CA LYS A 108 -3.56 2.34 -10.28
C LYS A 108 -3.77 0.83 -10.37
N ILE A 109 -2.81 0.04 -9.88
CA ILE A 109 -2.90 -1.42 -9.79
C ILE A 109 -3.22 -1.91 -8.37
N SER A 110 -2.79 -1.20 -7.34
CA SER A 110 -3.02 -1.58 -5.94
C SER A 110 -3.22 -0.38 -5.04
N GLY A 111 -3.93 -0.59 -3.94
CA GLY A 111 -4.05 0.36 -2.83
C GLY A 111 -3.94 -0.35 -1.49
N THR A 112 -3.35 0.32 -0.50
CA THR A 112 -3.15 -0.22 0.84
C THR A 112 -3.82 0.67 1.89
N LEU A 113 -4.63 0.06 2.79
CA LEU A 113 -5.21 0.71 3.96
C LEU A 113 -4.52 0.18 5.21
N ILE A 114 -3.73 1.03 5.87
CA ILE A 114 -3.01 0.65 7.09
C ILE A 114 -3.75 1.19 8.31
N GLU A 115 -3.98 0.30 9.28
CA GLU A 115 -4.61 0.62 10.55
C GLU A 115 -3.70 0.14 11.69
N THR A 116 -3.29 1.07 12.55
CA THR A 116 -2.44 0.77 13.70
C THR A 116 -3.23 0.80 15.00
N SER A 117 -2.88 -0.06 15.93
CA SER A 117 -3.39 -0.03 17.29
C SER A 117 -2.26 0.27 18.29
N LEU A 118 -2.56 1.10 19.28
CA LEU A 118 -1.59 1.55 20.27
C LEU A 118 -1.93 1.00 21.67
N SER A 119 -0.90 0.70 22.45
CA SER A 119 -1.04 0.37 23.88
C SER A 119 0.20 0.87 24.62
N GLY A 120 0.00 1.68 25.67
CA GLY A 120 1.10 2.23 26.47
C GLY A 120 2.11 3.06 25.67
N GLY A 121 1.69 3.73 24.60
CA GLY A 121 2.58 4.54 23.73
C GLY A 121 3.35 3.75 22.68
N HIS A 122 3.16 2.43 22.60
CA HIS A 122 3.79 1.53 21.62
C HIS A 122 2.77 1.00 20.63
N LEU A 123 3.24 0.65 19.42
CA LEU A 123 2.44 -0.06 18.43
C LEU A 123 2.13 -1.47 18.94
N LYS A 124 0.85 -1.77 19.19
CA LYS A 124 0.37 -3.09 19.61
C LYS A 124 0.17 -4.01 18.43
N GLY A 125 -0.24 -3.46 17.29
CA GLY A 125 -0.48 -4.19 16.05
C GLY A 125 -0.63 -3.25 14.87
N CYS A 126 -0.34 -3.75 13.70
CA CYS A 126 -0.51 -3.07 12.43
C CYS A 126 -1.22 -4.00 11.44
N ILE A 127 -2.35 -3.56 10.90
CA ILE A 127 -3.11 -4.26 9.88
C ILE A 127 -2.86 -3.58 8.54
N PHE A 128 -2.37 -4.33 7.57
CA PHE A 128 -2.18 -3.89 6.18
C PHE A 128 -3.32 -4.47 5.33
N GLY A 129 -4.35 -3.69 5.04
CA GLY A 129 -5.40 -4.06 4.08
C GLY A 129 -4.93 -3.76 2.67
N ILE A 130 -4.80 -4.79 1.85
CA ILE A 130 -4.26 -4.69 0.51
C ILE A 130 -5.34 -5.11 -0.49
N GLY A 131 -5.66 -4.21 -1.42
CA GLY A 131 -6.39 -4.51 -2.64
C GLY A 131 -5.41 -4.52 -3.82
N LEU A 132 -5.27 -5.66 -4.50
CA LEU A 132 -4.39 -5.80 -5.66
C LEU A 132 -5.19 -6.35 -6.84
N ASN A 133 -5.25 -5.58 -7.91
CA ASN A 133 -5.97 -5.94 -9.13
C ASN A 133 -5.17 -6.99 -9.93
N ILE A 134 -5.69 -8.21 -10.02
CA ILE A 134 -5.03 -9.32 -10.71
C ILE A 134 -5.68 -9.60 -12.05
N ASN A 135 -6.93 -10.09 -12.07
CA ASN A 135 -7.59 -10.60 -13.26
C ASN A 135 -8.85 -9.82 -13.68
N GLN A 136 -9.25 -8.79 -12.93
CA GLN A 136 -10.38 -7.95 -13.30
C GLN A 136 -10.03 -7.07 -14.50
N LEU A 137 -10.87 -7.10 -15.54
CA LEU A 137 -10.66 -6.33 -16.76
C LEU A 137 -11.59 -5.11 -16.85
N GLN A 138 -12.74 -5.14 -16.19
CA GLN A 138 -13.71 -4.05 -16.21
C GLN A 138 -13.83 -3.43 -14.82
N PHE A 139 -13.75 -2.10 -14.76
CA PHE A 139 -13.90 -1.33 -13.53
C PHE A 139 -15.03 -0.34 -13.74
N VAL A 140 -15.97 -0.29 -12.79
CA VAL A 140 -17.20 0.53 -12.86
C VAL A 140 -17.21 1.67 -11.85
N SER A 141 -16.30 1.68 -10.88
CA SER A 141 -16.16 2.77 -9.90
C SER A 141 -15.48 4.00 -10.48
N ASP A 142 -15.60 5.12 -9.78
CA ASP A 142 -14.92 6.38 -10.11
C ASP A 142 -13.40 6.37 -9.76
N ALA A 143 -12.82 5.19 -9.55
CA ALA A 143 -11.39 5.07 -9.29
C ALA A 143 -10.59 5.58 -10.51
N PRO A 144 -9.65 6.50 -10.33
CA PRO A 144 -8.91 7.05 -11.45
C PRO A 144 -8.00 5.99 -12.07
N ASN A 145 -8.18 5.74 -13.37
CA ASN A 145 -7.31 4.92 -14.21
C ASN A 145 -6.91 3.55 -13.60
N PRO A 146 -7.86 2.69 -13.17
CA PRO A 146 -7.49 1.38 -12.63
C PRO A 146 -6.93 0.46 -13.72
N VAL A 147 -6.06 -0.47 -13.30
CA VAL A 147 -5.49 -1.51 -14.15
C VAL A 147 -5.28 -2.78 -13.34
N SER A 148 -5.28 -3.94 -14.00
CA SER A 148 -4.94 -5.24 -13.41
C SER A 148 -3.73 -5.86 -14.10
N LEU A 149 -3.10 -6.85 -13.46
CA LEU A 149 -2.01 -7.63 -14.09
C LEU A 149 -2.49 -8.26 -15.41
N ALA A 150 -3.66 -8.88 -15.44
CA ALA A 150 -4.21 -9.46 -16.65
C ALA A 150 -4.41 -8.43 -17.77
N GLY A 151 -4.82 -7.20 -17.41
CA GLY A 151 -4.97 -6.09 -18.35
C GLY A 151 -3.62 -5.60 -18.91
N ILE A 152 -2.54 -5.77 -18.16
CA ILE A 152 -1.17 -5.43 -18.59
C ILE A 152 -0.59 -6.54 -19.47
N LEU A 153 -0.72 -7.81 -19.02
CA LEU A 153 -0.07 -8.96 -19.63
C LEU A 153 -0.86 -9.56 -20.80
N GLY A 154 -2.17 -9.28 -20.88
CA GLY A 154 -3.06 -9.84 -21.90
C GLY A 154 -3.54 -11.27 -21.62
N HIS A 155 -3.28 -11.81 -20.44
CA HIS A 155 -3.75 -13.14 -19.98
C HIS A 155 -3.96 -13.16 -18.47
N GLU A 156 -4.76 -14.10 -17.99
CA GLU A 156 -4.98 -14.30 -16.55
C GLU A 156 -3.71 -14.81 -15.85
N VAL A 157 -3.56 -14.43 -14.57
CA VAL A 157 -2.44 -14.79 -13.70
C VAL A 157 -2.97 -15.62 -12.53
N ASP A 158 -2.19 -16.59 -12.06
CA ASP A 158 -2.53 -17.35 -10.87
C ASP A 158 -2.47 -16.46 -9.62
N ARG A 159 -3.64 -16.20 -9.02
CA ARG A 159 -3.76 -15.38 -7.81
C ARG A 159 -3.01 -15.95 -6.62
N GLU A 160 -2.98 -17.30 -6.53
CA GLU A 160 -2.29 -17.97 -5.43
C GLU A 160 -0.77 -17.80 -5.53
N GLU A 161 -0.21 -17.91 -6.72
CA GLU A 161 1.21 -17.66 -6.94
C GLU A 161 1.59 -16.21 -6.58
N VAL A 162 0.79 -15.24 -7.03
CA VAL A 162 1.01 -13.82 -6.66
C VAL A 162 0.90 -13.59 -5.15
N LEU A 163 -0.07 -14.24 -4.49
CA LEU A 163 -0.24 -14.16 -3.04
C LEU A 163 1.00 -14.66 -2.31
N GLN A 164 1.52 -15.84 -2.66
CA GLN A 164 2.69 -16.40 -1.99
C GLN A 164 3.93 -15.51 -2.18
N GLN A 165 4.17 -15.02 -3.39
CA GLN A 165 5.25 -14.08 -3.68
C GLN A 165 5.10 -12.77 -2.88
N LEU A 166 3.87 -12.23 -2.77
CA LEU A 166 3.61 -11.03 -1.97
C LEU A 166 3.90 -11.26 -0.49
N LEU A 167 3.49 -12.39 0.06
CA LEU A 167 3.73 -12.70 1.47
C LEU A 167 5.23 -12.90 1.76
N ASP A 168 5.98 -13.51 0.85
CA ASP A 168 7.44 -13.68 0.97
C ASP A 168 8.16 -12.33 0.90
N ASN A 169 7.78 -11.46 -0.03
CA ASN A 169 8.33 -10.13 -0.16
C ASN A 169 7.97 -9.25 1.03
N PHE A 170 6.72 -9.37 1.54
CA PHE A 170 6.27 -8.64 2.73
C PHE A 170 7.09 -9.03 3.96
N GLU A 171 7.26 -10.33 4.21
CA GLU A 171 8.09 -10.81 5.31
C GLU A 171 9.51 -10.27 5.23
N ARG A 172 10.13 -10.36 4.05
CA ARG A 172 11.50 -9.86 3.83
C ARG A 172 11.63 -8.36 4.13
N ARG A 173 10.70 -7.52 3.64
CA ARG A 173 10.73 -6.06 3.86
C ARG A 173 10.40 -5.69 5.30
N TYR A 174 9.45 -6.37 5.90
CA TYR A 174 9.07 -6.18 7.28
C TYR A 174 10.19 -6.59 8.24
N GLU A 175 10.82 -7.75 8.06
CA GLU A 175 11.96 -8.17 8.87
C GLU A 175 13.17 -7.23 8.71
N LEU A 176 13.43 -6.72 7.51
CA LEU A 176 14.48 -5.72 7.29
C LEU A 176 14.22 -4.48 8.16
N LEU A 177 12.98 -3.96 8.16
CA LEU A 177 12.60 -2.82 8.98
C LEU A 177 12.78 -3.11 10.48
N GLU A 178 12.27 -4.25 10.96
CA GLU A 178 12.32 -4.63 12.38
C GLU A 178 13.76 -4.90 12.86
N ARG A 179 14.69 -5.19 11.97
CA ARG A 179 16.13 -5.32 12.28
C ARG A 179 16.93 -4.02 12.14
N GLY A 180 16.25 -2.88 12.04
CA GLY A 180 16.88 -1.54 11.99
C GLY A 180 17.22 -1.03 10.60
N GLY A 181 16.69 -1.65 9.53
CA GLY A 181 16.89 -1.25 8.14
C GLY A 181 16.00 -0.07 7.68
N ALA A 182 15.63 0.85 8.58
CA ALA A 182 14.79 2.00 8.27
C ALA A 182 15.35 2.86 7.12
N ALA A 183 16.66 3.14 7.14
CA ALA A 183 17.33 3.92 6.11
C ALA A 183 17.24 3.27 4.71
N ASP A 184 17.38 1.93 4.65
CA ASP A 184 17.27 1.18 3.40
C ASP A 184 15.81 1.19 2.89
N ILE A 185 14.83 1.04 3.78
CA ILE A 185 13.41 1.12 3.45
C ILE A 185 13.07 2.50 2.89
N SER A 186 13.45 3.60 3.58
CA SER A 186 13.18 4.98 3.13
C SER A 186 13.86 5.28 1.79
N ALA A 187 15.13 4.88 1.63
CA ALA A 187 15.87 5.10 0.39
C ALA A 187 15.24 4.33 -0.80
N ASN A 188 14.91 3.04 -0.62
CA ASN A 188 14.27 2.24 -1.67
C ASN A 188 12.87 2.78 -2.02
N TYR A 189 12.10 3.22 -1.01
CA TYR A 189 10.79 3.83 -1.23
C TYR A 189 10.90 5.11 -2.06
N TYR A 190 11.82 6.02 -1.68
CA TYR A 190 12.07 7.26 -2.42
C TYR A 190 12.45 6.98 -3.89
N MET A 191 13.38 6.04 -4.11
CA MET A 191 13.82 5.67 -5.46
C MET A 191 12.70 5.05 -6.32
N SER A 192 11.64 4.54 -5.69
CA SER A 192 10.49 3.90 -6.33
C SER A 192 9.30 4.83 -6.53
N LEU A 193 9.39 6.10 -6.11
CA LEU A 193 8.25 7.03 -6.15
C LEU A 193 7.78 7.31 -7.58
N TYR A 194 6.48 7.30 -7.74
CA TYR A 194 5.79 7.84 -8.90
C TYR A 194 6.08 9.35 -9.03
N ARG A 195 6.47 9.81 -10.22
CA ARG A 195 6.86 11.21 -10.48
C ARG A 195 8.03 11.70 -9.61
N ARG A 196 8.95 10.81 -9.28
CA ARG A 196 10.16 11.15 -8.53
C ARG A 196 11.01 12.22 -9.21
N GLU A 197 11.09 12.16 -10.54
CA GLU A 197 11.91 13.08 -11.32
C GLU A 197 11.09 14.14 -12.04
N GLY A 198 11.63 15.34 -12.12
CA GLY A 198 11.02 16.45 -12.84
C GLY A 198 9.96 17.21 -12.05
N PHE A 199 9.41 18.23 -12.70
CA PHE A 199 8.29 19.01 -12.19
C PHE A 199 6.99 18.45 -12.75
N HIS A 200 5.99 18.31 -11.86
CA HIS A 200 4.68 17.76 -12.19
C HIS A 200 3.57 18.64 -11.57
N PRO A 201 2.35 18.59 -12.12
CA PRO A 201 1.25 19.36 -11.58
C PRO A 201 0.68 18.74 -10.30
N TYR A 202 0.52 19.60 -9.30
CA TYR A 202 -0.12 19.31 -8.01
C TYR A 202 -1.21 20.33 -7.74
N GLU A 203 -2.08 20.03 -6.78
CA GLU A 203 -3.12 20.95 -6.30
C GLU A 203 -3.27 20.83 -4.79
N ASP A 204 -3.25 21.95 -4.11
CA ASP A 204 -3.54 22.10 -2.68
C ASP A 204 -4.72 23.06 -2.45
N ALA A 205 -4.91 23.53 -1.21
CA ALA A 205 -5.98 24.46 -0.86
C ALA A 205 -5.86 25.84 -1.55
N ASP A 206 -4.64 26.23 -1.95
CA ASP A 206 -4.35 27.51 -2.61
C ASP A 206 -4.47 27.40 -4.14
N GLY A 207 -4.58 26.21 -4.69
CA GLY A 207 -4.75 25.95 -6.12
C GLY A 207 -3.68 25.07 -6.74
N ARG A 208 -3.58 25.13 -8.07
CA ARG A 208 -2.64 24.31 -8.85
C ARG A 208 -1.25 24.94 -8.92
N PHE A 209 -0.23 24.10 -8.86
CA PHE A 209 1.18 24.50 -8.95
C PHE A 209 2.02 23.35 -9.54
N GLU A 210 3.19 23.72 -10.08
CA GLU A 210 4.19 22.76 -10.55
C GLU A 210 5.26 22.56 -9.47
N ALA A 211 5.60 21.30 -9.16
CA ALA A 211 6.61 20.98 -8.17
C ALA A 211 7.31 19.64 -8.46
N CYS A 212 8.46 19.44 -7.85
CA CYS A 212 9.16 18.17 -7.78
C CYS A 212 9.16 17.63 -6.34
N ILE A 213 9.17 16.29 -6.21
CA ILE A 213 9.29 15.62 -4.91
C ILE A 213 10.71 15.77 -4.40
N VAL A 214 10.88 16.26 -3.17
CA VAL A 214 12.18 16.37 -2.50
C VAL A 214 12.42 15.17 -1.60
N GLU A 215 11.43 14.84 -0.75
CA GLU A 215 11.51 13.70 0.16
C GLU A 215 10.10 13.27 0.62
N VAL A 216 10.04 12.07 1.19
CA VAL A 216 8.94 11.59 2.01
C VAL A 216 9.51 11.21 3.37
N GLY A 217 9.08 11.89 4.42
CA GLY A 217 9.55 11.67 5.78
C GLY A 217 9.05 10.35 6.38
N ASP A 218 9.77 9.83 7.37
CA ASP A 218 9.40 8.61 8.11
C ASP A 218 8.09 8.75 8.91
N ASN A 219 7.65 9.99 9.11
CA ASN A 219 6.33 10.35 9.69
C ASN A 219 5.20 10.37 8.64
N GLY A 220 5.53 10.22 7.35
CA GLY A 220 4.58 10.20 6.25
C GLY A 220 4.32 11.55 5.57
N THR A 221 4.98 12.63 5.98
CA THR A 221 4.89 13.90 5.27
C THR A 221 5.60 13.82 3.91
N ILE A 222 5.05 14.50 2.89
CA ILE A 222 5.74 14.70 1.61
C ILE A 222 6.20 16.14 1.50
N VAL A 223 7.46 16.33 1.10
CA VAL A 223 8.04 17.65 0.85
C VAL A 223 8.18 17.85 -0.65
N LEU A 224 7.54 18.89 -1.16
CA LEU A 224 7.59 19.32 -2.54
C LEU A 224 8.37 20.64 -2.65
N ARG A 225 9.11 20.81 -3.74
CA ARG A 225 9.71 22.10 -4.09
C ARG A 225 9.03 22.62 -5.36
N ASP A 226 8.36 23.78 -5.25
CA ASP A 226 7.66 24.38 -6.38
C ASP A 226 8.63 25.04 -7.39
N SER A 227 8.10 25.48 -8.54
CA SER A 227 8.88 26.11 -9.61
C SER A 227 9.49 27.46 -9.22
N GLU A 228 9.02 28.08 -8.12
CA GLU A 228 9.60 29.31 -7.54
C GLU A 228 10.69 29.01 -6.50
N GLY A 229 10.96 27.71 -6.24
CA GLY A 229 11.97 27.24 -5.28
C GLY A 229 11.51 27.16 -3.84
N ARG A 230 10.21 27.37 -3.55
CA ARG A 230 9.65 27.28 -2.20
C ARG A 230 9.42 25.82 -1.83
N PHE A 231 9.76 25.44 -0.60
CA PHE A 231 9.46 24.14 -0.04
C PHE A 231 8.05 24.14 0.57
N ARG A 232 7.25 23.12 0.23
CA ARG A 232 5.90 22.90 0.71
C ARG A 232 5.83 21.51 1.33
N GLU A 233 5.38 21.44 2.57
CA GLU A 233 5.24 20.20 3.33
C GLU A 233 3.75 19.88 3.50
N TYR A 234 3.39 18.60 3.24
CA TYR A 234 2.01 18.16 3.27
C TYR A 234 1.85 16.85 4.03
N THR A 235 0.78 16.75 4.78
CA THR A 235 0.25 15.50 5.30
C THR A 235 -0.80 14.91 4.33
N PHE A 236 -1.33 13.74 4.66
CA PHE A 236 -2.32 13.06 3.81
C PHE A 236 -3.53 13.94 3.51
N LYS A 237 -3.96 13.97 2.24
CA LYS A 237 -5.11 14.72 1.68
C LYS A 237 -4.92 16.23 1.53
N GLU A 238 -3.81 16.81 1.96
CA GLU A 238 -3.57 18.25 1.81
C GLU A 238 -3.09 18.63 0.41
N VAL A 239 -2.53 17.66 -0.33
CA VAL A 239 -2.10 17.84 -1.72
C VAL A 239 -2.59 16.70 -2.62
N ARG A 240 -2.96 17.01 -3.85
CA ARG A 240 -3.37 16.06 -4.88
C ARG A 240 -2.38 16.06 -6.05
N PHE A 241 -2.05 14.89 -6.54
CA PHE A 241 -1.36 14.70 -7.82
C PHE A 241 -2.37 14.89 -8.95
N ILE A 242 -2.15 15.83 -9.83
CA ILE A 242 -3.01 16.07 -11.00
C ILE A 242 -2.50 15.22 -12.15
N THR A 243 -3.34 14.30 -12.62
CA THR A 243 -3.06 13.38 -13.75
C THR A 243 -3.72 13.88 -15.02
#